data_685ee4944878c7c459b4013e02874d2f
#
_entry.id   685ee4944878c7c459b4013e02874d2f
#
_cell.length_a   1.000
_cell.length_b   1.000
_cell.length_c   1.000
_cell.angle_alpha   90.00
_cell.angle_beta   90.00
_cell.angle_gamma   90.00
#
_symmetry.space_group_name_H-M   'P 1'
#
loop_
_entity.id
_entity.type
_entity.pdbx_description
1 polymer ?
#
loop_
_entity_poly.entity_id
_entity_poly.type
_entity_poly.pdbx_seq_one_letter_code
_entity_poly.pdbx_strand_id
1 'polypeptide(L)'
;MADNKIALVTGGGTGIGRAAALALAGLGYFVVVCGRRKPQLDEAVAAIKAAGGKAAAHPCDVGRPWEVDEMFRVIEKHFGRLDFLFNNAGMGGPPVLLEDLPFEAWESVVSVNLNGVFLCTQGAFRLMKKQNPQGGRIVNNGSISAHTPRPNSIAYTSTKHAVTGITKAAALDGRKYNIAVGQIDIGNAESQMADKMKKGMPQPDGSIKPEATMPLDHVGQAIAMMANLPLESNVLELTIKATKMPFEGRG
;
A
#
# COMPACT_ATOMS: atom_id res chain seq x y z
N MET A 1 16.09 -24.57 -8.79
CA MET A 1 16.14 -23.10 -8.71
C MET A 1 15.67 -22.75 -7.31
N ALA A 2 16.42 -21.95 -6.54
CA ALA A 2 15.97 -21.56 -5.21
C ALA A 2 14.58 -20.91 -5.37
N ASP A 3 13.60 -21.38 -4.57
CA ASP A 3 12.22 -20.85 -4.56
C ASP A 3 12.23 -19.40 -4.09
N ASN A 4 12.49 -18.47 -5.02
CA ASN A 4 12.35 -17.06 -4.69
C ASN A 4 10.87 -16.76 -4.43
N LYS A 5 10.53 -16.35 -3.24
CA LYS A 5 9.21 -15.77 -2.96
C LYS A 5 9.01 -14.53 -3.81
N ILE A 6 7.80 -14.34 -4.32
CA ILE A 6 7.44 -13.22 -5.21
C ILE A 6 6.61 -12.21 -4.43
N ALA A 7 7.02 -10.94 -4.48
CA ALA A 7 6.26 -9.82 -3.92
C ALA A 7 5.80 -8.86 -5.02
N LEU A 8 4.57 -8.38 -4.92
CA LEU A 8 4.03 -7.28 -5.73
C LEU A 8 3.81 -6.07 -4.83
N VAL A 9 4.38 -4.92 -5.23
CA VAL A 9 4.20 -3.65 -4.51
C VAL A 9 3.57 -2.63 -5.46
N THR A 10 2.31 -2.29 -5.23
CA THR A 10 1.65 -1.24 -6.00
C THR A 10 2.08 0.14 -5.51
N GLY A 11 2.24 1.11 -6.43
CA GLY A 11 2.86 2.39 -6.10
C GLY A 11 4.31 2.27 -5.66
N GLY A 12 5.03 1.22 -6.13
CA GLY A 12 6.38 0.84 -5.68
C GLY A 12 7.52 1.74 -6.15
N GLY A 13 7.24 2.74 -6.99
CA GLY A 13 8.30 3.60 -7.57
C GLY A 13 8.84 4.67 -6.62
N THR A 14 8.09 5.10 -5.61
CA THR A 14 8.46 6.22 -4.72
C THR A 14 7.98 6.02 -3.30
N GLY A 15 8.48 6.83 -2.36
CA GLY A 15 7.97 6.95 -1.00
C GLY A 15 7.86 5.60 -0.26
N ILE A 16 6.73 5.38 0.40
CA ILE A 16 6.43 4.18 1.18
C ILE A 16 6.57 2.91 0.34
N GLY A 17 6.04 2.92 -0.90
CA GLY A 17 6.11 1.75 -1.77
C GLY A 17 7.55 1.36 -2.12
N ARG A 18 8.41 2.34 -2.42
CA ARG A 18 9.85 2.08 -2.68
C ARG A 18 10.57 1.56 -1.43
N ALA A 19 10.30 2.13 -0.26
CA ALA A 19 10.88 1.66 1.00
C ALA A 19 10.46 0.22 1.33
N ALA A 20 9.16 -0.10 1.14
CA ALA A 20 8.65 -1.45 1.29
C ALA A 20 9.29 -2.43 0.28
N ALA A 21 9.44 -2.02 -0.98
CA ALA A 21 10.05 -2.84 -2.02
C ALA A 21 11.52 -3.17 -1.71
N LEU A 22 12.30 -2.19 -1.23
CA LEU A 22 13.68 -2.40 -0.76
C LEU A 22 13.74 -3.37 0.42
N ALA A 23 12.87 -3.19 1.42
CA ALA A 23 12.83 -4.04 2.60
C ALA A 23 12.45 -5.49 2.26
N LEU A 24 11.47 -5.70 1.38
CA LEU A 24 11.08 -7.03 0.88
C LEU A 24 12.21 -7.71 0.08
N ALA A 25 12.90 -6.94 -0.76
CA ALA A 25 14.07 -7.46 -1.48
C ALA A 25 15.20 -7.90 -0.53
N GLY A 26 15.40 -7.17 0.57
CA GLY A 26 16.33 -7.54 1.65
C GLY A 26 15.95 -8.85 2.36
N LEU A 27 14.68 -9.26 2.34
CA LEU A 27 14.20 -10.56 2.81
C LEU A 27 14.31 -11.68 1.74
N GLY A 28 14.89 -11.39 0.59
CA GLY A 28 15.08 -12.36 -0.50
C GLY A 28 13.90 -12.50 -1.46
N TYR A 29 12.87 -11.65 -1.38
CA TYR A 29 11.82 -11.64 -2.38
C TYR A 29 12.32 -11.16 -3.75
N PHE A 30 11.83 -11.76 -4.83
CA PHE A 30 11.80 -11.08 -6.11
C PHE A 30 10.65 -10.08 -6.09
N VAL A 31 10.93 -8.79 -6.26
CA VAL A 31 9.94 -7.74 -6.09
C VAL A 31 9.48 -7.20 -7.45
N VAL A 32 8.19 -7.33 -7.75
CA VAL A 32 7.56 -6.63 -8.86
C VAL A 32 7.04 -5.29 -8.34
N VAL A 33 7.57 -4.18 -8.86
CA VAL A 33 7.08 -2.84 -8.53
C VAL A 33 6.14 -2.35 -9.63
N CYS A 34 4.95 -1.91 -9.24
CA CYS A 34 3.91 -1.46 -10.15
C CYS A 34 3.53 0.00 -9.90
N GLY A 35 3.14 0.70 -10.96
CA GLY A 35 2.67 2.07 -10.92
C GLY A 35 2.65 2.69 -12.32
N ARG A 36 2.13 3.93 -12.46
CA ARG A 36 1.92 4.57 -13.75
C ARG A 36 3.19 5.15 -14.39
N ARG A 37 4.16 5.55 -13.58
CA ARG A 37 5.34 6.32 -14.02
C ARG A 37 6.56 5.41 -14.17
N LYS A 38 6.80 4.94 -15.40
CA LYS A 38 7.91 4.02 -15.69
C LYS A 38 9.28 4.48 -15.19
N PRO A 39 9.71 5.77 -15.37
CA PRO A 39 11.02 6.21 -14.88
C PRO A 39 11.21 5.96 -13.37
N GLN A 40 10.21 6.28 -12.53
CA GLN A 40 10.29 6.07 -11.08
C GLN A 40 10.32 4.58 -10.70
N LEU A 41 9.65 3.73 -11.48
CA LEU A 41 9.73 2.27 -11.29
C LEU A 41 11.13 1.76 -11.65
N ASP A 42 11.72 2.24 -12.74
CA ASP A 42 13.06 1.86 -13.18
C ASP A 42 14.12 2.30 -12.14
N GLU A 43 13.98 3.49 -11.55
CA GLU A 43 14.82 3.95 -10.44
C GLU A 43 14.70 3.06 -9.20
N ALA A 44 13.47 2.64 -8.85
CA ALA A 44 13.25 1.73 -7.73
C ALA A 44 13.90 0.35 -8.00
N VAL A 45 13.75 -0.18 -9.20
CA VAL A 45 14.39 -1.44 -9.63
C VAL A 45 15.91 -1.32 -9.58
N ALA A 46 16.48 -0.21 -10.07
CA ALA A 46 17.92 0.03 -10.02
C ALA A 46 18.44 0.07 -8.57
N ALA A 47 17.72 0.76 -7.68
CA ALA A 47 18.08 0.81 -6.26
C ALA A 47 18.03 -0.57 -5.58
N ILE A 48 17.01 -1.38 -5.87
CA ILE A 48 16.90 -2.76 -5.34
C ILE A 48 18.07 -3.62 -5.84
N LYS A 49 18.40 -3.52 -7.14
CA LYS A 49 19.52 -4.27 -7.73
C LYS A 49 20.87 -3.82 -7.15
N ALA A 50 21.07 -2.52 -6.95
CA ALA A 50 22.28 -1.98 -6.32
C ALA A 50 22.45 -2.46 -4.88
N ALA A 51 21.35 -2.74 -4.16
CA ALA A 51 21.35 -3.36 -2.85
C ALA A 51 21.46 -4.90 -2.88
N GLY A 52 21.73 -5.50 -4.05
CA GLY A 52 21.88 -6.96 -4.20
C GLY A 52 20.55 -7.73 -4.36
N GLY A 53 19.43 -7.04 -4.38
CA GLY A 53 18.10 -7.65 -4.54
C GLY A 53 17.71 -7.91 -6.01
N LYS A 54 16.54 -8.51 -6.18
CA LYS A 54 15.97 -8.82 -7.51
C LYS A 54 14.64 -8.12 -7.67
N ALA A 55 14.46 -7.39 -8.78
CA ALA A 55 13.21 -6.71 -9.06
C ALA A 55 12.94 -6.54 -10.55
N ALA A 56 11.66 -6.34 -10.88
CA ALA A 56 11.17 -5.93 -12.19
C ALA A 56 10.13 -4.82 -12.05
N ALA A 57 10.05 -3.96 -13.06
CA ALA A 57 9.04 -2.91 -13.17
C ALA A 57 7.88 -3.38 -14.05
N HIS A 58 6.65 -3.11 -13.61
CA HIS A 58 5.45 -3.31 -14.41
C HIS A 58 4.59 -2.03 -14.41
N PRO A 59 4.61 -1.22 -15.47
CA PRO A 59 3.72 -0.06 -15.59
C PRO A 59 2.26 -0.50 -15.57
N CYS A 60 1.46 0.07 -14.66
CA CYS A 60 0.05 -0.26 -14.52
C CYS A 60 -0.67 0.83 -13.73
N ASP A 61 -1.83 1.24 -14.19
CA ASP A 61 -2.79 2.01 -13.41
C ASP A 61 -3.74 1.04 -12.70
N VAL A 62 -3.61 0.92 -11.38
CA VAL A 62 -4.42 0.00 -10.57
C VAL A 62 -5.92 0.34 -10.57
N GLY A 63 -6.31 1.56 -10.96
CA GLY A 63 -7.69 1.96 -11.16
C GLY A 63 -8.33 1.39 -12.43
N ARG A 64 -7.56 0.73 -13.30
CA ARG A 64 -8.03 0.18 -14.57
C ARG A 64 -8.05 -1.34 -14.54
N PRO A 65 -9.24 -1.96 -14.54
CA PRO A 65 -9.37 -3.42 -14.41
C PRO A 65 -8.52 -4.22 -15.40
N TRP A 66 -8.49 -3.82 -16.67
CA TRP A 66 -7.75 -4.54 -17.71
C TRP A 66 -6.21 -4.45 -17.54
N GLU A 67 -5.69 -3.34 -16.98
CA GLU A 67 -4.25 -3.22 -16.71
C GLU A 67 -3.86 -4.10 -15.52
N VAL A 68 -4.73 -4.20 -14.50
CA VAL A 68 -4.54 -5.09 -13.35
C VAL A 68 -4.61 -6.56 -13.79
N ASP A 69 -5.59 -6.95 -14.61
CA ASP A 69 -5.69 -8.33 -15.12
C ASP A 69 -4.45 -8.71 -15.95
N GLU A 70 -3.94 -7.79 -16.79
CA GLU A 70 -2.70 -7.99 -17.54
C GLU A 70 -1.50 -8.17 -16.60
N MET A 71 -1.36 -7.32 -15.60
CA MET A 71 -0.28 -7.42 -14.61
C MET A 71 -0.27 -8.79 -13.92
N PHE A 72 -1.42 -9.28 -13.45
CA PHE A 72 -1.50 -10.60 -12.81
C PHE A 72 -1.23 -11.73 -13.80
N ARG A 73 -1.67 -11.62 -15.05
CA ARG A 73 -1.36 -12.59 -16.12
C ARG A 73 0.15 -12.66 -16.37
N VAL A 74 0.83 -11.52 -16.40
CA VAL A 74 2.30 -11.45 -16.56
C VAL A 74 3.00 -12.09 -15.36
N ILE A 75 2.58 -11.79 -14.13
CA ILE A 75 3.14 -12.39 -12.92
C ILE A 75 2.95 -13.91 -12.94
N GLU A 76 1.75 -14.37 -13.24
CA GLU A 76 1.46 -15.80 -13.32
C GLU A 76 2.32 -16.51 -14.38
N LYS A 77 2.43 -15.92 -15.58
CA LYS A 77 3.22 -16.48 -16.68
C LYS A 77 4.71 -16.61 -16.34
N HIS A 78 5.29 -15.62 -15.65
CA HIS A 78 6.73 -15.59 -15.40
C HIS A 78 7.14 -16.29 -14.10
N PHE A 79 6.29 -16.29 -13.09
CA PHE A 79 6.63 -16.78 -11.75
C PHE A 79 5.73 -17.92 -11.27
N GLY A 80 4.52 -18.08 -11.82
CA GLY A 80 3.55 -19.09 -11.40
C GLY A 80 2.97 -18.87 -10.01
N ARG A 81 3.43 -17.85 -9.28
CA ARG A 81 3.05 -17.59 -7.89
C ARG A 81 3.15 -16.13 -7.48
N LEU A 82 2.45 -15.79 -6.40
CA LEU A 82 2.58 -14.54 -5.66
C LEU A 82 2.52 -14.84 -4.16
N ASP A 83 3.56 -14.51 -3.42
CA ASP A 83 3.66 -14.80 -1.98
C ASP A 83 3.27 -13.61 -1.12
N PHE A 84 3.49 -12.40 -1.63
CA PHE A 84 3.19 -11.16 -0.92
C PHE A 84 2.64 -10.09 -1.85
N LEU A 85 1.53 -9.47 -1.46
CA LEU A 85 0.98 -8.27 -2.11
C LEU A 85 0.99 -7.11 -1.11
N PHE A 86 1.60 -5.99 -1.47
CA PHE A 86 1.41 -4.73 -0.77
C PHE A 86 0.57 -3.77 -1.63
N ASN A 87 -0.70 -3.62 -1.28
CA ASN A 87 -1.60 -2.63 -1.86
C ASN A 87 -1.28 -1.25 -1.31
N ASN A 88 -0.33 -0.56 -1.93
CA ASN A 88 0.15 0.73 -1.47
C ASN A 88 -0.18 1.89 -2.42
N ALA A 89 -0.49 1.62 -3.68
CA ALA A 89 -0.89 2.69 -4.60
C ALA A 89 -2.03 3.52 -4.02
N GLY A 90 -1.86 4.83 -4.02
CA GLY A 90 -2.85 5.74 -3.46
C GLY A 90 -2.53 7.20 -3.76
N MET A 91 -3.54 8.04 -3.63
CA MET A 91 -3.44 9.49 -3.81
C MET A 91 -4.35 10.21 -2.81
N GLY A 92 -3.97 11.43 -2.42
CA GLY A 92 -4.85 12.36 -1.73
C GLY A 92 -5.77 13.08 -2.71
N GLY A 93 -6.93 13.52 -2.26
CA GLY A 93 -7.77 14.47 -2.99
C GLY A 93 -7.26 15.92 -2.84
N PRO A 94 -7.84 16.87 -3.59
CA PRO A 94 -7.61 18.29 -3.36
C PRO A 94 -8.12 18.68 -1.95
N PRO A 95 -7.41 19.54 -1.22
CA PRO A 95 -7.80 19.99 0.12
C PRO A 95 -8.80 21.16 0.01
N VAL A 96 -10.01 20.88 -0.45
CA VAL A 96 -11.09 21.86 -0.64
C VAL A 96 -12.24 21.57 0.32
N LEU A 97 -13.14 22.55 0.52
CA LEU A 97 -14.37 22.35 1.28
C LEU A 97 -15.21 21.22 0.67
N LEU A 98 -16.05 20.60 1.47
CA LEU A 98 -16.85 19.45 1.02
C LEU A 98 -17.74 19.78 -0.18
N GLU A 99 -18.41 20.94 -0.10
CA GLU A 99 -19.32 21.43 -1.15
C GLU A 99 -18.61 21.82 -2.45
N ASP A 100 -17.31 22.10 -2.40
CA ASP A 100 -16.51 22.52 -3.54
C ASP A 100 -15.71 21.36 -4.17
N LEU A 101 -15.83 20.13 -3.65
CA LEU A 101 -15.10 18.99 -4.18
C LEU A 101 -15.69 18.55 -5.53
N PRO A 102 -14.97 18.68 -6.66
CA PRO A 102 -15.43 18.17 -7.93
C PRO A 102 -15.64 16.65 -7.89
N PHE A 103 -16.72 16.16 -8.50
CA PHE A 103 -17.03 14.73 -8.52
C PHE A 103 -15.90 13.91 -9.19
N GLU A 104 -15.28 14.42 -10.24
CA GLU A 104 -14.16 13.79 -10.94
C GLU A 104 -12.93 13.61 -10.03
N ALA A 105 -12.71 14.56 -9.12
CA ALA A 105 -11.65 14.42 -8.12
C ALA A 105 -11.98 13.33 -7.09
N TRP A 106 -13.24 13.24 -6.67
CA TRP A 106 -13.72 12.13 -5.84
C TRP A 106 -13.54 10.80 -6.56
N GLU A 107 -14.03 10.65 -7.81
CA GLU A 107 -13.90 9.42 -8.60
C GLU A 107 -12.43 8.99 -8.78
N SER A 108 -11.54 9.94 -9.04
CA SER A 108 -10.12 9.66 -9.19
C SER A 108 -9.52 9.05 -7.93
N VAL A 109 -9.87 9.55 -6.75
CA VAL A 109 -9.40 9.00 -5.46
C VAL A 109 -10.01 7.63 -5.21
N VAL A 110 -11.31 7.44 -5.44
CA VAL A 110 -11.99 6.15 -5.29
C VAL A 110 -11.41 5.10 -6.24
N SER A 111 -11.17 5.46 -7.50
CA SER A 111 -10.61 4.57 -8.51
C SER A 111 -9.26 3.98 -8.08
N VAL A 112 -8.36 4.81 -7.56
CA VAL A 112 -7.02 4.34 -7.16
C VAL A 112 -7.03 3.70 -5.77
N ASN A 113 -7.60 4.41 -4.77
CA ASN A 113 -7.44 4.03 -3.36
C ASN A 113 -8.36 2.87 -2.94
N LEU A 114 -9.49 2.70 -3.62
CA LEU A 114 -10.49 1.68 -3.27
C LEU A 114 -10.61 0.60 -4.35
N ASN A 115 -10.96 0.99 -5.59
CA ASN A 115 -11.09 0.02 -6.67
C ASN A 115 -9.76 -0.68 -6.97
N GLY A 116 -8.63 0.06 -6.95
CA GLY A 116 -7.30 -0.51 -7.12
C GLY A 116 -6.96 -1.56 -6.06
N VAL A 117 -7.27 -1.30 -4.79
CA VAL A 117 -7.08 -2.26 -3.70
C VAL A 117 -7.95 -3.51 -3.92
N PHE A 118 -9.22 -3.32 -4.28
CA PHE A 118 -10.13 -4.43 -4.57
C PHE A 118 -9.62 -5.28 -5.75
N LEU A 119 -9.30 -4.68 -6.88
CA LEU A 119 -8.85 -5.37 -8.09
C LEU A 119 -7.55 -6.15 -7.85
N CYS A 120 -6.57 -5.54 -7.20
CA CYS A 120 -5.31 -6.21 -6.88
C CYS A 120 -5.51 -7.34 -5.86
N THR A 121 -6.37 -7.15 -4.85
CA THR A 121 -6.73 -8.22 -3.91
C THR A 121 -7.41 -9.38 -4.63
N GLN A 122 -8.36 -9.10 -5.53
CA GLN A 122 -9.04 -10.13 -6.33
C GLN A 122 -8.06 -10.91 -7.20
N GLY A 123 -7.14 -10.22 -7.91
CA GLY A 123 -6.11 -10.84 -8.72
C GLY A 123 -5.17 -11.73 -7.89
N ALA A 124 -4.74 -11.24 -6.71
CA ALA A 124 -3.91 -12.01 -5.79
C ALA A 124 -4.65 -13.26 -5.28
N PHE A 125 -5.91 -13.15 -4.89
CA PHE A 125 -6.72 -14.31 -4.47
C PHE A 125 -6.81 -15.38 -5.56
N ARG A 126 -7.04 -14.98 -6.82
CA ARG A 126 -7.09 -15.93 -7.96
C ARG A 126 -5.78 -16.72 -8.08
N LEU A 127 -4.64 -16.05 -7.96
CA LEU A 127 -3.32 -16.68 -8.10
C LEU A 127 -2.96 -17.49 -6.85
N MET A 128 -3.07 -16.92 -5.64
CA MET A 128 -2.72 -17.55 -4.37
C MET A 128 -3.56 -18.82 -4.07
N LYS A 129 -4.80 -18.90 -4.59
CA LYS A 129 -5.65 -20.08 -4.43
C LYS A 129 -5.22 -21.26 -5.28
N LYS A 130 -4.63 -21.05 -6.44
CA LYS A 130 -4.27 -22.09 -7.40
C LYS A 130 -2.79 -22.46 -7.40
N GLN A 131 -1.92 -21.61 -6.84
CA GLN A 131 -0.48 -21.88 -6.74
C GLN A 131 -0.15 -23.02 -5.77
N ASN A 132 1.04 -23.58 -5.90
CA ASN A 132 1.57 -24.61 -4.99
C ASN A 132 2.94 -24.18 -4.44
N PRO A 133 3.15 -24.09 -3.11
CA PRO A 133 2.13 -24.24 -2.08
C PRO A 133 1.03 -23.16 -2.17
N GLN A 134 -0.20 -23.53 -1.80
CA GLN A 134 -1.34 -22.63 -1.75
C GLN A 134 -1.18 -21.59 -0.64
N GLY A 135 -1.67 -20.37 -0.88
CA GLY A 135 -1.68 -19.31 0.10
C GLY A 135 -0.74 -18.17 -0.22
N GLY A 136 -0.66 -17.20 0.68
CA GLY A 136 0.14 -15.99 0.56
C GLY A 136 -0.31 -14.92 1.54
N ARG A 137 0.32 -13.75 1.48
CA ARG A 137 -0.03 -12.64 2.36
C ARG A 137 -0.35 -11.39 1.57
N ILE A 138 -1.40 -10.70 1.97
CA ILE A 138 -1.81 -9.40 1.45
C ILE A 138 -1.76 -8.39 2.58
N VAL A 139 -1.09 -7.26 2.36
CA VAL A 139 -1.10 -6.12 3.28
C VAL A 139 -1.66 -4.91 2.55
N ASN A 140 -2.69 -4.31 3.11
CA ASN A 140 -3.29 -3.09 2.58
C ASN A 140 -2.69 -1.87 3.28
N ASN A 141 -2.29 -0.87 2.52
CA ASN A 141 -1.89 0.43 3.06
C ASN A 141 -3.14 1.22 3.45
N GLY A 142 -3.49 1.14 4.71
CA GLY A 142 -4.51 1.95 5.34
C GLY A 142 -4.04 3.39 5.58
N SER A 143 -4.48 3.95 6.66
CA SER A 143 -4.03 5.27 7.17
C SER A 143 -4.62 5.48 8.54
N ILE A 144 -3.96 6.27 9.38
CA ILE A 144 -4.58 6.83 10.58
C ILE A 144 -5.86 7.63 10.25
N SER A 145 -6.04 8.08 8.99
CA SER A 145 -7.28 8.71 8.53
C SER A 145 -8.46 7.72 8.44
N ALA A 146 -8.23 6.42 8.57
CA ALA A 146 -9.29 5.43 8.75
C ALA A 146 -9.87 5.44 10.18
N HIS A 147 -9.27 6.20 11.10
CA HIS A 147 -9.71 6.32 12.50
C HIS A 147 -10.05 7.77 12.85
N THR A 148 -9.14 8.69 12.52
CA THR A 148 -9.29 10.12 12.85
C THR A 148 -9.04 10.95 11.57
N PRO A 149 -10.12 11.52 10.98
CA PRO A 149 -10.01 12.29 9.73
C PRO A 149 -9.29 13.62 9.94
N ARG A 150 -8.84 14.21 8.84
CA ARG A 150 -8.40 15.60 8.79
C ARG A 150 -9.47 16.47 8.13
N PRO A 151 -9.51 17.77 8.39
CA PRO A 151 -10.34 18.69 7.62
C PRO A 151 -10.06 18.56 6.11
N ASN A 152 -11.07 18.75 5.30
CA ASN A 152 -10.99 18.78 3.83
C ASN A 152 -10.40 17.50 3.20
N SER A 153 -10.71 16.33 3.76
CA SER A 153 -10.14 15.06 3.31
C SER A 153 -11.17 13.97 3.02
N ILE A 154 -12.43 14.35 2.71
CA ILE A 154 -13.54 13.40 2.63
C ILE A 154 -13.26 12.23 1.66
N ALA A 155 -12.77 12.47 0.45
CA ALA A 155 -12.50 11.42 -0.52
C ALA A 155 -11.43 10.43 -0.01
N TYR A 156 -10.33 10.96 0.52
CA TYR A 156 -9.27 10.13 1.08
C TYR A 156 -9.73 9.36 2.32
N THR A 157 -10.35 10.05 3.26
CA THR A 157 -10.86 9.46 4.51
C THR A 157 -11.86 8.34 4.24
N SER A 158 -12.84 8.57 3.36
CA SER A 158 -13.84 7.56 2.99
C SER A 158 -13.18 6.31 2.39
N THR A 159 -12.22 6.50 1.47
CA THR A 159 -11.54 5.35 0.87
C THR A 159 -10.71 4.57 1.88
N LYS A 160 -10.06 5.23 2.85
CA LYS A 160 -9.26 4.55 3.88
C LYS A 160 -10.12 3.79 4.90
N HIS A 161 -11.30 4.28 5.26
CA HIS A 161 -12.30 3.50 6.01
C HIS A 161 -12.79 2.27 5.22
N ALA A 162 -13.08 2.44 3.92
CA ALA A 162 -13.51 1.34 3.06
C ALA A 162 -12.43 0.25 2.90
N VAL A 163 -11.14 0.63 2.85
CA VAL A 163 -10.02 -0.33 2.83
C VAL A 163 -10.02 -1.22 4.08
N THR A 164 -10.37 -0.69 5.25
CA THR A 164 -10.53 -1.51 6.47
C THR A 164 -11.62 -2.56 6.30
N GLY A 165 -12.75 -2.21 5.66
CA GLY A 165 -13.80 -3.16 5.31
C GLY A 165 -13.31 -4.26 4.37
N ILE A 166 -12.59 -3.90 3.28
CA ILE A 166 -11.97 -4.87 2.36
C ILE A 166 -11.02 -5.79 3.11
N THR A 167 -10.17 -5.25 3.99
CA THR A 167 -9.19 -6.02 4.76
C THR A 167 -9.88 -7.09 5.60
N LYS A 168 -10.89 -6.71 6.38
CA LYS A 168 -11.61 -7.64 7.27
C LYS A 168 -12.38 -8.71 6.52
N ALA A 169 -13.08 -8.34 5.44
CA ALA A 169 -13.80 -9.29 4.60
C ALA A 169 -12.84 -10.27 3.91
N ALA A 170 -11.78 -9.76 3.28
CA ALA A 170 -10.80 -10.60 2.61
C ALA A 170 -10.02 -11.50 3.60
N ALA A 171 -9.74 -11.04 4.83
CA ALA A 171 -9.13 -11.87 5.86
C ALA A 171 -10.02 -13.07 6.24
N LEU A 172 -11.35 -12.88 6.29
CA LEU A 172 -12.30 -13.95 6.53
C LEU A 172 -12.34 -14.93 5.35
N ASP A 173 -12.48 -14.43 4.12
CA ASP A 173 -12.59 -15.24 2.91
C ASP A 173 -11.30 -16.02 2.59
N GLY A 174 -10.15 -15.48 3.00
CA GLY A 174 -8.82 -16.06 2.77
C GLY A 174 -8.50 -17.30 3.63
N ARG A 175 -9.15 -17.47 4.78
CA ARG A 175 -8.80 -18.49 5.79
C ARG A 175 -8.68 -19.90 5.21
N LYS A 176 -9.68 -20.35 4.46
CA LYS A 176 -9.69 -21.70 3.86
C LYS A 176 -8.66 -21.93 2.76
N TYR A 177 -7.98 -20.87 2.32
CA TYR A 177 -6.98 -20.93 1.26
C TYR A 177 -5.58 -20.57 1.75
N ASN A 178 -5.39 -20.45 3.05
CA ASN A 178 -4.13 -20.03 3.66
C ASN A 178 -3.66 -18.65 3.16
N ILE A 179 -4.60 -17.73 2.92
CA ILE A 179 -4.32 -16.35 2.52
C ILE A 179 -4.51 -15.46 3.74
N ALA A 180 -3.42 -14.92 4.26
CA ALA A 180 -3.42 -13.97 5.35
C ALA A 180 -3.61 -12.54 4.80
N VAL A 181 -4.60 -11.80 5.30
CA VAL A 181 -4.84 -10.42 4.89
C VAL A 181 -4.81 -9.51 6.09
N GLY A 182 -4.02 -8.46 6.02
CA GLY A 182 -3.88 -7.45 7.06
C GLY A 182 -3.77 -6.04 6.51
N GLN A 183 -3.71 -5.08 7.42
CA GLN A 183 -3.63 -3.66 7.11
C GLN A 183 -2.53 -3.00 7.95
N ILE A 184 -1.84 -2.04 7.35
CA ILE A 184 -0.94 -1.14 8.06
C ILE A 184 -1.46 0.29 7.95
N ASP A 185 -1.79 0.90 9.08
CA ASP A 185 -2.23 2.30 9.18
C ASP A 185 -1.02 3.19 9.45
N ILE A 186 -0.61 3.91 8.42
CA ILE A 186 0.60 4.72 8.44
C ILE A 186 0.23 6.18 8.74
N GLY A 187 0.89 6.73 9.74
CA GLY A 187 0.86 8.16 10.02
C GLY A 187 1.79 8.95 9.12
N ASN A 188 2.31 10.08 9.61
CA ASN A 188 3.16 10.97 8.83
C ASN A 188 4.53 10.34 8.54
N ALA A 189 4.71 9.75 7.37
CA ALA A 189 6.01 9.25 6.88
C ALA A 189 6.63 10.23 5.88
N GLU A 190 7.96 10.35 5.89
CA GLU A 190 8.71 11.27 5.01
C GLU A 190 8.60 10.89 3.54
N SER A 191 7.54 11.38 2.88
CA SER A 191 7.29 11.20 1.45
C SER A 191 7.01 12.54 0.80
N GLN A 192 7.00 12.63 -0.52
CA GLN A 192 6.58 13.85 -1.23
C GLN A 192 5.18 14.34 -0.78
N MET A 193 4.30 13.41 -0.39
CA MET A 193 3.00 13.75 0.18
C MET A 193 3.14 14.41 1.56
N ALA A 194 4.17 14.05 2.32
CA ALA A 194 4.42 14.56 3.67
C ALA A 194 5.21 15.87 3.74
N ASP A 195 5.76 16.36 2.64
CA ASP A 195 6.44 17.66 2.62
C ASP A 195 5.52 18.82 3.01
N LYS A 196 4.22 18.66 2.71
CA LYS A 196 3.18 19.60 3.16
C LYS A 196 3.00 19.56 4.69
N MET A 197 3.22 18.40 5.33
CA MET A 197 3.02 18.24 6.78
C MET A 197 4.07 19.00 7.59
N LYS A 198 5.31 19.06 7.09
CA LYS A 198 6.39 19.87 7.70
C LYS A 198 6.12 21.37 7.60
N LYS A 199 5.39 21.81 6.55
CA LYS A 199 5.03 23.23 6.34
C LYS A 199 3.81 23.66 7.14
N GLY A 200 2.93 22.75 7.48
CA GLY A 200 1.73 22.97 8.26
C GLY A 200 0.50 22.27 7.69
N MET A 201 -0.27 21.69 8.60
CA MET A 201 -1.52 21.00 8.30
C MET A 201 -2.69 21.64 9.03
N PRO A 202 -3.87 21.73 8.39
CA PRO A 202 -5.08 22.18 9.06
C PRO A 202 -5.39 21.30 10.28
N GLN A 203 -5.67 21.96 11.40
CA GLN A 203 -6.09 21.31 12.65
C GLN A 203 -7.62 21.47 12.82
N PRO A 204 -8.26 20.66 13.69
CA PRO A 204 -9.70 20.77 13.95
C PRO A 204 -10.14 22.15 14.48
N ASP A 205 -9.26 22.85 15.18
CA ASP A 205 -9.49 24.22 15.70
C ASP A 205 -9.32 25.32 14.63
N GLY A 206 -9.10 24.96 13.37
CA GLY A 206 -8.86 25.89 12.27
C GLY A 206 -7.45 26.42 12.17
N SER A 207 -6.57 26.12 13.12
CA SER A 207 -5.16 26.54 13.06
C SER A 207 -4.38 25.70 12.05
N ILE A 208 -3.23 26.21 11.60
CA ILE A 208 -2.27 25.46 10.75
C ILE A 208 -1.02 25.21 11.58
N LYS A 209 -0.66 23.93 11.79
CA LYS A 209 0.50 23.55 12.60
C LYS A 209 1.38 22.56 11.86
N PRO A 210 2.72 22.68 11.93
CA PRO A 210 3.65 21.64 11.46
C PRO A 210 3.44 20.36 12.27
N GLU A 211 3.55 19.22 11.59
CA GLU A 211 3.43 17.92 12.24
C GLU A 211 4.72 17.09 12.06
N ALA A 212 5.07 16.34 13.10
CA ALA A 212 6.23 15.45 13.05
C ALA A 212 6.04 14.34 12.01
N THR A 213 7.13 13.96 11.37
CA THR A 213 7.21 12.84 10.40
C THR A 213 8.19 11.79 10.89
N MET A 214 8.06 10.57 10.38
CA MET A 214 9.01 9.48 10.62
C MET A 214 9.73 9.08 9.31
N PRO A 215 10.95 8.56 9.38
CA PRO A 215 11.68 8.03 8.24
C PRO A 215 10.91 6.92 7.51
N LEU A 216 11.03 6.87 6.18
CA LEU A 216 10.39 5.82 5.36
C LEU A 216 10.90 4.42 5.68
N ASP A 217 12.17 4.29 6.09
CA ASP A 217 12.77 2.99 6.43
C ASP A 217 12.06 2.31 7.60
N HIS A 218 11.51 3.07 8.54
CA HIS A 218 10.73 2.50 9.65
C HIS A 218 9.45 1.84 9.14
N VAL A 219 8.82 2.41 8.11
CA VAL A 219 7.66 1.80 7.45
C VAL A 219 8.09 0.54 6.69
N GLY A 220 9.23 0.59 5.98
CA GLY A 220 9.81 -0.57 5.31
C GLY A 220 10.06 -1.73 6.28
N GLN A 221 10.62 -1.45 7.47
CA GLN A 221 10.84 -2.45 8.52
C GLN A 221 9.53 -3.06 9.04
N ALA A 222 8.49 -2.24 9.23
CA ALA A 222 7.18 -2.73 9.66
C ALA A 222 6.55 -3.67 8.60
N ILE A 223 6.64 -3.32 7.31
CA ILE A 223 6.19 -4.19 6.21
C ILE A 223 7.02 -5.48 6.16
N ALA A 224 8.34 -5.41 6.32
CA ALA A 224 9.21 -6.58 6.37
C ALA A 224 8.85 -7.51 7.53
N MET A 225 8.58 -6.96 8.71
CA MET A 225 8.10 -7.74 9.87
C MET A 225 6.80 -8.47 9.52
N MET A 226 5.79 -7.79 8.96
CA MET A 226 4.54 -8.42 8.56
C MET A 226 4.75 -9.51 7.50
N ALA A 227 5.65 -9.28 6.53
CA ALA A 227 5.95 -10.22 5.45
C ALA A 227 6.70 -11.49 5.92
N ASN A 228 7.50 -11.37 6.99
CA ASN A 228 8.35 -12.45 7.50
C ASN A 228 7.61 -13.41 8.45
N LEU A 229 6.41 -13.08 8.91
CA LEU A 229 5.61 -13.97 9.74
C LEU A 229 5.16 -15.20 8.93
N PRO A 230 5.11 -16.40 9.56
CA PRO A 230 4.49 -17.56 8.93
C PRO A 230 2.98 -17.30 8.67
N LEU A 231 2.39 -18.03 7.73
CA LEU A 231 1.00 -17.78 7.31
C LEU A 231 -0.03 -18.14 8.39
N GLU A 232 0.34 -18.96 9.36
CA GLU A 232 -0.48 -19.30 10.54
C GLU A 232 -0.73 -18.09 11.45
N SER A 233 0.14 -17.07 11.34
CA SER A 233 0.03 -15.82 12.11
C SER A 233 -0.27 -14.65 11.20
N ASN A 234 -1.25 -13.84 11.55
CA ASN A 234 -1.63 -12.65 10.80
C ASN A 234 -1.66 -11.40 11.68
N VAL A 235 -0.98 -10.35 11.24
CA VAL A 235 -1.18 -9.00 11.79
C VAL A 235 -2.37 -8.39 11.05
N LEU A 236 -3.55 -8.43 11.69
CA LEU A 236 -4.78 -7.93 11.07
C LEU A 236 -4.74 -6.40 10.90
N GLU A 237 -4.33 -5.69 11.93
CA GLU A 237 -4.20 -4.23 11.93
C GLU A 237 -2.92 -3.83 12.68
N LEU A 238 -2.14 -2.94 12.08
CA LEU A 238 -0.92 -2.37 12.65
C LEU A 238 -0.94 -0.86 12.43
N THR A 239 -0.82 -0.07 13.49
CA THR A 239 -0.63 1.38 13.37
C THR A 239 0.82 1.75 13.64
N ILE A 240 1.44 2.47 12.69
CA ILE A 240 2.77 3.06 12.84
C ILE A 240 2.74 4.55 12.53
N LYS A 241 3.27 5.37 13.42
CA LYS A 241 3.26 6.82 13.28
C LYS A 241 4.48 7.48 13.92
N ALA A 242 4.74 8.74 13.53
CA ALA A 242 5.73 9.54 14.25
C ALA A 242 5.26 9.75 15.69
N THR A 243 6.14 9.53 16.67
CA THR A 243 5.79 9.62 18.11
C THR A 243 5.19 10.98 18.50
N LYS A 244 5.71 12.05 17.89
CA LYS A 244 5.29 13.44 18.23
C LYS A 244 4.18 13.99 17.33
N MET A 245 3.61 13.19 16.40
CA MET A 245 2.49 13.67 15.60
C MET A 245 1.19 13.63 16.39
N PRO A 246 0.27 14.60 16.20
CA PRO A 246 -1.03 14.60 16.87
C PRO A 246 -1.93 13.53 16.24
N PHE A 247 -2.27 12.51 17.00
CA PHE A 247 -3.21 11.44 16.62
C PHE A 247 -4.09 11.12 17.84
N GLU A 248 -3.49 10.57 18.91
CA GLU A 248 -4.14 10.49 20.22
C GLU A 248 -4.34 11.92 20.76
N GLY A 249 -5.51 12.20 21.34
CA GLY A 249 -5.82 13.53 21.87
C GLY A 249 -6.06 14.61 20.81
N ARG A 250 -6.25 14.22 19.54
CA ARG A 250 -6.76 15.11 18.50
C ARG A 250 -8.27 15.25 18.72
N GLY A 251 -8.69 16.36 19.23
CA GLY A 251 -10.08 16.70 19.52
C GLY A 251 -10.24 18.19 19.65
#